data_5e099f6a726519809e5498648e9accd2
#
_entry.id   5e099f6a726519809e5498648e9accd2
#
_cell.length_a   1.000
_cell.length_b   1.000
_cell.length_c   1.000
_cell.angle_alpha   90.00
_cell.angle_beta   90.00
_cell.angle_gamma   90.00
#
_symmetry.space_group_name_H-M   'P 1'
#
loop_
_entity.id
_entity.type
_entity.pdbx_description
1 polymer ?
#
loop_
_entity_poly.entity_id
_entity_poly.type
_entity_poly.pdbx_seq_one_letter_code
_entity_poly.pdbx_strand_id
1 'polypeptide(L)' 'MEIIIISGRSGAGKSVALRALEDMGYYCVDNLPLNLLPQLTQILANTQTTVAISLDIRNLPS' A
#
# COMPACT_ATOMS: atom_id res chain seq x y z
N MET A 1 -4.06 -3.43 -13.37
CA MET A 1 -3.49 -3.32 -12.01
C MET A 1 -4.61 -3.17 -10.99
N GLU A 2 -4.54 -3.94 -9.93
CA GLU A 2 -5.46 -3.79 -8.81
C GLU A 2 -4.72 -3.23 -7.61
N ILE A 3 -5.41 -2.38 -6.86
CA ILE A 3 -4.80 -1.77 -5.68
C ILE A 3 -5.64 -2.12 -4.46
N ILE A 4 -4.97 -2.67 -3.46
CA ILE A 4 -5.59 -2.97 -2.17
C ILE A 4 -5.02 -1.97 -1.17
N ILE A 5 -5.90 -1.19 -0.56
CA ILE A 5 -5.48 -0.19 0.42
C ILE A 5 -5.71 -0.74 1.83
N ILE A 6 -4.67 -0.73 2.62
CA ILE A 6 -4.74 -1.14 4.01
C ILE A 6 -4.54 0.10 4.87
N SER A 7 -5.52 0.42 5.67
CA SER A 7 -5.44 1.58 6.54
C SER A 7 -5.68 1.17 7.98
N GLY A 8 -5.24 2.01 8.89
CA GLY A 8 -5.39 1.73 10.30
C GLY A 8 -4.32 2.46 11.10
N ARG A 9 -4.50 2.50 12.38
CA ARG A 9 -3.58 3.20 13.27
C ARG A 9 -2.48 2.30 13.78
N SER A 10 -2.76 1.01 13.90
CA SER A 10 -1.81 0.08 14.48
C SER A 10 -0.88 -0.44 13.40
N GLY A 11 0.42 -0.34 13.65
CA GLY A 11 1.39 -0.87 12.72
C GLY A 11 1.45 -2.38 12.71
N ALA A 12 1.18 -3.02 13.85
CA ALA A 12 1.32 -4.47 13.96
C ALA A 12 0.33 -5.21 13.06
N GLY A 13 -0.94 -4.81 13.08
CA GLY A 13 -1.94 -5.45 12.25
C GLY A 13 -1.70 -5.27 10.78
N LYS A 14 -1.24 -4.08 10.40
CA LYS A 14 -0.96 -3.80 9.00
C LYS A 14 0.22 -4.62 8.50
N SER A 15 1.24 -4.77 9.32
CA SER A 15 2.42 -5.56 8.94
C SER A 15 2.07 -7.01 8.69
N VAL A 16 1.21 -7.58 9.52
CA VAL A 16 0.78 -8.95 9.35
C VAL A 16 -0.01 -9.10 8.05
N ALA A 17 -0.91 -8.15 7.77
CA ALA A 17 -1.70 -8.20 6.54
C ALA A 17 -0.81 -8.08 5.30
N LEU A 18 0.15 -7.17 5.32
CA LEU A 18 1.05 -7.01 4.17
C LEU A 18 1.89 -8.26 3.95
N ARG A 19 2.38 -8.87 5.03
CA ARG A 19 3.17 -10.08 4.88
C ARG A 19 2.36 -11.21 4.26
N ALA A 20 1.10 -11.35 4.68
CA ALA A 20 0.24 -12.37 4.10
C ALA A 20 0.02 -12.13 2.61
N LEU A 21 -0.20 -10.89 2.22
CA LEU A 21 -0.41 -10.55 0.81
C LEU A 21 0.87 -10.73 0.00
N GLU A 22 2.02 -10.42 0.59
CA GLU A 22 3.30 -10.65 -0.07
C GLU A 22 3.52 -12.13 -0.33
N ASP A 23 3.15 -12.97 0.63
CA ASP A 23 3.26 -14.42 0.45
C ASP A 23 2.36 -14.93 -0.66
N MET A 24 1.29 -14.20 -0.98
CA MET A 24 0.40 -14.54 -2.08
C MET A 24 0.91 -14.04 -3.43
N GLY A 25 2.06 -13.37 -3.43
CA GLY A 25 2.66 -12.89 -4.67
C GLY A 25 2.31 -11.45 -5.01
N TYR A 26 1.70 -10.71 -4.11
CA TYR A 26 1.34 -9.32 -4.37
C TYR A 26 2.55 -8.41 -4.11
N TYR A 27 2.59 -7.31 -4.84
CA TYR A 27 3.58 -6.27 -4.58
C TYR A 27 3.09 -5.42 -3.42
N CYS A 28 3.91 -5.33 -2.37
CA CYS A 28 3.49 -4.65 -1.14
C CYS A 28 4.33 -3.41 -0.89
N VAL A 29 3.66 -2.31 -0.55
CA VAL A 29 4.31 -1.06 -0.18
C VAL A 29 3.84 -0.69 1.22
N ASP A 30 4.78 -0.56 2.15
CA ASP A 30 4.45 -0.24 3.53
C ASP A 30 4.68 1.24 3.81
N ASN A 31 3.75 1.81 4.55
CA ASN A 31 3.89 3.17 5.09
C ASN A 31 4.08 4.23 3.99
N LEU A 32 3.27 4.16 2.96
CA LEU A 32 3.35 5.11 1.86
C LEU A 32 2.67 6.41 2.24
N PRO A 33 3.36 7.55 2.14
CA PRO A 33 2.69 8.85 2.31
C PRO A 33 1.61 9.03 1.24
N LEU A 34 0.45 9.54 1.66
CA LEU A 34 -0.68 9.66 0.76
C LEU A 34 -0.37 10.50 -0.47
N ASN A 35 0.44 11.54 -0.30
CA ASN A 35 0.77 12.44 -1.40
C ASN A 35 1.62 11.79 -2.49
N LEU A 36 2.20 10.62 -2.20
CA LEU A 36 2.99 9.88 -3.19
C LEU A 36 2.16 8.84 -3.92
N LEU A 37 0.92 8.61 -3.51
CA LEU A 37 0.09 7.58 -4.11
C LEU A 37 -0.13 7.78 -5.61
N PRO A 38 -0.42 9.00 -6.10
CA PRO A 38 -0.58 9.17 -7.55
C PRO A 38 0.67 8.84 -8.35
N GLN A 39 1.84 9.18 -7.82
CA GLN A 39 3.10 8.87 -8.50
C GLN A 39 3.33 7.37 -8.56
N LEU A 40 3.06 6.67 -7.45
CA LEU A 40 3.23 5.23 -7.42
C LEU A 40 2.28 4.54 -8.41
N THR A 41 1.03 4.99 -8.47
CA THR A 41 0.07 4.41 -9.40
C THR A 41 0.49 4.62 -10.85
N GLN A 42 1.09 5.76 -11.17
CA GLN A 42 1.59 6.00 -12.52
C GLN A 42 2.73 5.04 -12.86
N ILE A 43 3.64 4.84 -11.93
CA ILE A 43 4.78 3.94 -12.15
C ILE A 43 4.28 2.52 -12.40
N LEU A 44 3.26 2.10 -11.67
CA LEU A 44 2.78 0.73 -11.73
C LEU A 44 1.64 0.52 -12.73
N ALA A 45 1.23 1.58 -13.43
CA ALA A 45 0.06 1.52 -14.31
C ALA A 45 0.18 0.50 -15.42
N ASN A 46 1.41 0.23 -15.86
CA ASN A 46 1.65 -0.72 -16.95
C ASN A 46 1.86 -2.14 -16.47
N THR A 47 1.78 -2.38 -15.17
CA THR A 47 1.92 -3.73 -14.64
C THR A 47 0.55 -4.36 -14.46
N GLN A 48 0.52 -5.69 -14.46
CA GLN A 48 -0.71 -6.41 -14.18
C GLN A 48 -0.69 -7.03 -12.79
N THR A 49 0.20 -6.55 -11.95
CA THR A 49 0.37 -7.05 -10.59
C THR A 49 -0.62 -6.38 -9.66
N THR A 50 -1.13 -7.13 -8.71
CA THR A 50 -1.93 -6.56 -7.62
C THR A 50 -0.97 -5.93 -6.61
N VAL A 51 -1.28 -4.69 -6.23
CA VAL A 51 -0.44 -3.91 -5.31
C VAL A 51 -1.20 -3.69 -4.02
N ALA A 52 -0.60 -4.07 -2.91
CA ALA A 52 -1.15 -3.83 -1.58
C ALA A 52 -0.38 -2.69 -0.94
N ILE A 53 -1.09 -1.65 -0.52
CA ILE A 53 -0.47 -0.43 -0.03
C ILE A 53 -0.97 -0.13 1.38
N SER A 54 -0.04 0.05 2.31
CA SER A 54 -0.35 0.56 3.63
C SER A 54 -0.05 2.06 3.63
N LEU A 55 -1.09 2.87 3.83
CA LEU A 55 -0.95 4.32 3.79
C LEU A 55 -0.56 4.87 5.15
N ASP A 56 0.29 5.88 5.13
CA ASP A 56 0.63 6.63 6.34
C ASP A 56 -0.31 7.81 6.45
N ILE A 57 -1.38 7.65 7.22
CA ILE A 57 -2.40 8.67 7.37
C ILE A 57 -1.98 9.80 8.31
N ARG A 58 -0.89 9.62 9.03
CA ARG A 58 -0.41 10.66 9.94
C ARG A 58 0.11 11.89 9.21
N ASN A 59 0.42 11.76 7.93
CA ASN A 59 0.93 12.86 7.13
C ASN A 59 -0.18 13.59 6.36
N LEU A 60 -1.44 13.27 6.63
CA LEU A 60 -2.53 13.97 5.98
C LEU A 60 -2.64 15.40 6.53
N PRO A 61 -2.84 16.39 5.67
CA PRO A 61 -3.10 17.75 6.15
C PRO A 61 -4.41 17.77 6.93
N SER A 62 -4.38 18.49 8.03
CA SER A 62 -5.56 18.59 8.86
C SER A 62 -6.60 19.53 8.28
#